data_92b4a18a95599e8695560a7fa3f34652
#
_entry.id   92b4a18a95599e8695560a7fa3f34652
#
_cell.length_a   1.000
_cell.length_b   1.000
_cell.length_c   1.000
_cell.angle_alpha   90.00
_cell.angle_beta   90.00
_cell.angle_gamma   90.00
#
_symmetry.space_group_name_H-M   'P 1'
#
loop_
_entity.id
_entity.type
_entity.pdbx_description
1 polymer ?
#
loop_
_entity_poly.entity_id
_entity_poly.type
_entity_poly.pdbx_seq_one_letter_code
_entity_poly.pdbx_strand_id
1 'polypeptide(L)'
;MRTAQVSRNTLETQITVSLNLDGTGISKLATGVPFLDHMLDQIARHGLIDLDIQAKGDLHIDAHHTVEDTGITLGQTFAQALGDKKGIRRYGHAYVPLDEALSRVVIDLS
;
A
#
# COMPACT_ATOMS: atom_id res chain seq x y z
N MET A 1 -0.80 12.08 14.93
CA MET A 1 -1.12 10.97 14.00
C MET A 1 -0.03 10.85 12.94
N ARG A 2 0.27 9.65 12.57
CA ARG A 2 1.32 9.38 11.55
C ARG A 2 0.66 9.34 10.18
N THR A 3 0.67 10.47 9.50
CA THR A 3 0.05 10.63 8.18
C THR A 3 1.07 11.06 7.15
N ALA A 4 0.82 10.69 5.89
CA ALA A 4 1.62 11.15 4.76
C ALA A 4 0.80 11.11 3.48
N GLN A 5 1.22 11.91 2.52
CA GLN A 5 0.67 11.88 1.17
C GLN A 5 1.82 12.05 0.18
N VAL A 6 1.88 11.18 -0.82
CA VAL A 6 2.88 11.23 -1.88
C VAL A 6 2.19 11.13 -3.23
N SER A 7 2.61 11.97 -4.16
CA SER A 7 2.20 11.90 -5.56
C SER A 7 3.41 11.55 -6.42
N ARG A 8 3.21 10.62 -7.36
CA ARG A 8 4.21 10.23 -8.34
C ARG A 8 3.60 10.28 -9.73
N ASN A 9 4.16 11.12 -10.57
CA ASN A 9 3.68 11.29 -11.94
C ASN A 9 4.82 11.02 -12.90
N THR A 10 4.60 10.04 -13.79
CA THR A 10 5.50 9.70 -14.88
C THR A 10 4.76 9.84 -16.20
N LEU A 11 5.41 9.48 -17.30
CA LEU A 11 4.73 9.45 -18.61
C LEU A 11 3.69 8.32 -18.67
N GLU A 12 3.86 7.27 -17.89
CA GLU A 12 2.96 6.10 -17.93
C GLU A 12 1.90 6.11 -16.83
N THR A 13 2.16 6.78 -15.68
CA THR A 13 1.26 6.71 -14.52
C THR A 13 1.15 8.05 -13.80
N GLN A 14 -0.03 8.29 -13.19
CA GLN A 14 -0.27 9.39 -12.26
C GLN A 14 -0.89 8.77 -11.00
N ILE A 15 -0.17 8.86 -9.88
CA ILE A 15 -0.55 8.16 -8.66
C ILE A 15 -0.48 9.11 -7.47
N THR A 16 -1.50 9.08 -6.63
CA THR A 16 -1.51 9.77 -5.33
C THR A 16 -1.91 8.77 -4.26
N VAL A 17 -1.10 8.70 -3.21
CA VAL A 17 -1.35 7.85 -2.04
C VAL A 17 -1.42 8.72 -0.81
N SER A 18 -2.51 8.59 -0.05
CA SER A 18 -2.68 9.20 1.28
C SER A 18 -2.82 8.08 2.30
N LEU A 19 -2.10 8.20 3.41
CA LEU A 19 -2.01 7.16 4.42
C LEU A 19 -2.12 7.77 5.82
N ASN A 20 -2.89 7.11 6.69
CA ASN A 20 -2.87 7.35 8.13
C ASN A 20 -2.63 6.01 8.83
N LEU A 21 -1.44 5.87 9.42
CA LEU A 21 -1.07 4.64 10.16
C LEU A 21 -1.87 4.48 11.46
N ASP A 22 -2.45 5.56 11.98
CA ASP A 22 -3.27 5.56 13.19
C ASP A 22 -4.76 5.66 12.85
N GLY A 23 -5.16 5.07 11.73
CA GLY A 23 -6.54 5.07 11.25
C GLY A 23 -7.40 3.98 11.85
N THR A 24 -8.51 3.71 11.18
CA THR A 24 -9.53 2.74 11.62
C THR A 24 -9.81 1.65 10.60
N GLY A 25 -9.08 1.62 9.49
CA GLY A 25 -9.25 0.62 8.44
C GLY A 25 -10.14 1.06 7.28
N ILE A 26 -10.24 2.36 7.05
CA ILE A 26 -11.03 2.93 5.95
C ILE A 26 -10.15 2.99 4.69
N SER A 27 -10.69 2.49 3.57
CA SER A 27 -9.98 2.56 2.30
C SER A 27 -10.82 3.20 1.20
N LYS A 28 -10.13 3.91 0.31
CA LYS A 28 -10.65 4.40 -0.97
C LYS A 28 -9.63 4.05 -2.02
N LEU A 29 -9.96 3.11 -2.90
CA LEU A 29 -8.98 2.52 -3.81
C LEU A 29 -9.50 2.56 -5.24
N ALA A 30 -8.71 3.15 -6.13
CA ALA A 30 -9.02 3.27 -7.54
C ALA A 30 -7.73 3.14 -8.36
N THR A 31 -7.16 1.93 -8.43
CA THR A 31 -5.97 1.67 -9.23
C THR A 31 -6.28 1.28 -10.67
N GLY A 32 -7.53 0.90 -10.95
CA GLY A 32 -7.92 0.33 -12.24
C GLY A 32 -7.55 -1.14 -12.38
N VAL A 33 -6.94 -1.75 -11.37
CA VAL A 33 -6.62 -3.17 -11.31
C VAL A 33 -7.42 -3.78 -10.16
N PRO A 34 -8.57 -4.42 -10.44
CA PRO A 34 -9.52 -4.80 -9.39
C PRO A 34 -8.94 -5.70 -8.30
N PHE A 35 -8.11 -6.66 -8.67
CA PHE A 35 -7.51 -7.56 -7.68
C PHE A 35 -6.51 -6.83 -6.78
N LEU A 36 -5.77 -5.87 -7.33
CA LEU A 36 -4.88 -5.02 -6.54
C LEU A 36 -5.68 -4.19 -5.54
N ASP A 37 -6.78 -3.59 -5.96
CA ASP A 37 -7.68 -2.86 -5.06
C ASP A 37 -8.15 -3.75 -3.90
N HIS A 38 -8.54 -4.99 -4.21
CA HIS A 38 -8.95 -5.94 -3.19
C HIS A 38 -7.84 -6.25 -2.19
N MET A 39 -6.62 -6.48 -2.67
CA MET A 39 -5.47 -6.76 -1.79
C MET A 39 -5.08 -5.56 -0.93
N LEU A 40 -5.11 -4.36 -1.49
CA LEU A 40 -4.84 -3.13 -0.75
C LEU A 40 -5.91 -2.87 0.31
N ASP A 41 -7.18 -3.18 0.02
CA ASP A 41 -8.26 -3.10 1.00
C ASP A 41 -7.99 -4.03 2.19
N GLN A 42 -7.45 -5.23 1.95
CA GLN A 42 -7.08 -6.14 3.03
C GLN A 42 -5.99 -5.55 3.93
N ILE A 43 -5.00 -4.87 3.36
CA ILE A 43 -3.96 -4.18 4.13
C ILE A 43 -4.59 -3.12 5.03
N ALA A 44 -5.43 -2.26 4.49
CA ALA A 44 -6.10 -1.22 5.26
C ALA A 44 -6.96 -1.82 6.38
N ARG A 45 -7.80 -2.77 6.02
CA ARG A 45 -8.81 -3.36 6.92
C ARG A 45 -8.17 -4.14 8.06
N HIS A 46 -7.21 -4.98 7.77
CA HIS A 46 -6.56 -5.83 8.78
C HIS A 46 -5.45 -5.10 9.53
N GLY A 47 -4.79 -4.14 8.88
CA GLY A 47 -3.79 -3.30 9.53
C GLY A 47 -4.37 -2.12 10.31
N LEU A 48 -5.68 -1.87 10.21
CA LEU A 48 -6.37 -0.74 10.84
C LEU A 48 -5.73 0.60 10.47
N ILE A 49 -5.34 0.74 9.22
CA ILE A 49 -4.81 1.97 8.66
C ILE A 49 -5.85 2.55 7.68
N ASP A 50 -5.82 3.87 7.52
CA ASP A 50 -6.63 4.50 6.47
C ASP A 50 -5.76 4.71 5.23
N LEU A 51 -6.28 4.32 4.07
CA LEU A 51 -5.54 4.29 2.83
C LEU A 51 -6.41 4.80 1.68
N ASP A 52 -5.93 5.85 1.01
CA ASP A 52 -6.57 6.39 -0.19
C ASP A 52 -5.56 6.34 -1.32
N ILE A 53 -5.85 5.55 -2.35
CA ILE A 53 -4.98 5.41 -3.52
C ILE A 53 -5.79 5.71 -4.77
N GLN A 54 -5.34 6.73 -5.49
CA GLN A 54 -5.85 7.09 -6.79
C GLN A 54 -4.73 6.90 -7.80
N ALA A 55 -4.91 5.97 -8.73
CA ALA A 55 -3.92 5.69 -9.75
C ALA A 55 -4.56 5.69 -11.13
N LYS A 56 -3.90 6.34 -12.06
CA LYS A 56 -4.25 6.33 -13.47
C LYS A 56 -3.01 5.94 -14.25
N GLY A 57 -3.05 4.81 -14.92
CA GLY A 57 -1.90 4.28 -15.64
C GLY A 57 -2.24 3.80 -17.04
N ASP A 58 -1.23 3.34 -17.74
CA ASP A 58 -1.28 2.86 -19.11
C ASP A 58 -1.81 1.40 -19.20
N LEU A 59 -2.98 1.15 -18.62
CA LEU A 59 -3.58 -0.18 -18.55
C LEU A 59 -3.84 -0.81 -19.91
N HIS A 60 -3.88 0.00 -20.99
CA HIS A 60 -4.01 -0.50 -22.35
C HIS A 60 -2.77 -1.27 -22.81
N ILE A 61 -1.62 -1.04 -22.20
CA ILE A 61 -0.40 -1.84 -22.40
C ILE A 61 -0.51 -3.14 -21.60
N ASP A 62 -0.51 -3.01 -20.28
CA ASP A 62 -0.82 -4.04 -19.30
C ASP A 62 -0.86 -3.39 -17.92
N ALA A 63 -0.92 -4.19 -16.85
CA ALA A 63 -0.98 -3.66 -15.48
C ALA A 63 0.40 -3.39 -14.87
N HIS A 64 1.50 -3.70 -15.56
CA HIS A 64 2.86 -3.65 -15.01
C HIS A 64 3.20 -2.31 -14.37
N HIS A 65 3.15 -1.22 -15.17
CA HIS A 65 3.55 0.09 -14.70
C HIS A 65 2.64 0.59 -13.57
N THR A 66 1.34 0.35 -13.69
CA THR A 66 0.38 0.77 -12.65
C THR A 66 0.65 0.07 -11.32
N VAL A 67 0.87 -1.24 -11.33
CA VAL A 67 1.14 -2.02 -10.12
C VAL A 67 2.49 -1.64 -9.50
N GLU A 68 3.54 -1.56 -10.33
CA GLU A 68 4.88 -1.20 -9.87
C GLU A 68 4.90 0.19 -9.23
N ASP A 69 4.36 1.18 -9.93
CA ASP A 69 4.41 2.57 -9.48
C ASP A 69 3.49 2.81 -8.28
N THR A 70 2.38 2.09 -8.18
CA THR A 70 1.54 2.10 -6.97
C THR A 70 2.33 1.56 -5.78
N GLY A 71 3.06 0.46 -5.96
CA GLY A 71 3.90 -0.12 -4.91
C GLY A 71 5.01 0.82 -4.47
N ILE A 72 5.70 1.46 -5.42
CA ILE A 72 6.75 2.43 -5.12
C ILE A 72 6.19 3.60 -4.32
N THR A 73 5.08 4.18 -4.79
CA THR A 73 4.45 5.35 -4.15
C THR A 73 3.95 5.00 -2.75
N LEU A 74 3.33 3.83 -2.58
CA LEU A 74 2.86 3.36 -1.28
C LEU A 74 4.04 3.18 -0.30
N GLY A 75 5.15 2.58 -0.76
CA GLY A 75 6.35 2.43 0.07
C GLY A 75 6.92 3.76 0.52
N GLN A 76 7.00 4.74 -0.38
CA GLN A 76 7.44 6.09 -0.04
C GLN A 76 6.52 6.76 0.97
N THR A 77 5.21 6.55 0.84
CA THR A 77 4.22 7.11 1.76
C THR A 77 4.35 6.49 3.15
N PHE A 78 4.56 5.18 3.23
CA PHE A 78 4.85 4.51 4.50
C PHE A 78 6.11 5.06 5.16
N ALA A 79 7.19 5.22 4.40
CA ALA A 79 8.44 5.76 4.93
C ALA A 79 8.24 7.16 5.51
N GLN A 80 7.50 8.04 4.83
CA GLN A 80 7.18 9.36 5.35
C GLN A 80 6.34 9.32 6.62
N ALA A 81 5.30 8.48 6.64
CA ALA A 81 4.40 8.39 7.79
C ALA A 81 5.10 7.83 9.03
N LEU A 82 6.04 6.90 8.86
CA LEU A 82 6.84 6.34 9.95
C LEU A 82 7.82 7.35 10.53
N GLY A 83 8.26 8.31 9.75
CA GLY A 83 9.20 9.33 10.19
C GLY A 83 10.51 8.75 10.72
N ASP A 84 10.87 9.11 11.96
CA ASP A 84 12.11 8.64 12.60
C ASP A 84 12.01 7.21 13.16
N LYS A 85 10.85 6.57 13.01
CA LYS A 85 10.58 5.20 13.45
C LYS A 85 10.71 4.97 14.95
N LYS A 86 10.68 6.04 15.77
CA LYS A 86 10.72 5.89 17.21
C LYS A 86 9.45 5.25 17.75
N GLY A 87 9.62 4.29 18.65
CA GLY A 87 8.50 3.64 19.33
C GLY A 87 7.74 2.62 18.50
N ILE A 88 8.17 2.32 17.27
CA ILE A 88 7.50 1.32 16.46
C ILE A 88 7.95 -0.10 16.86
N ARG A 89 7.10 -1.08 16.53
CA ARG A 89 7.52 -2.47 16.54
C ARG A 89 8.19 -2.74 15.19
N ARG A 90 9.50 -2.93 15.21
CA ARG A 90 10.32 -3.04 14.00
C ARG A 90 10.00 -4.27 13.16
N TYR A 91 9.77 -5.43 13.80
CA TYR A 91 9.57 -6.69 13.10
C TYR A 91 8.10 -7.12 13.13
N GLY A 92 7.66 -7.70 12.03
CA GLY A 92 6.36 -8.36 11.95
C GLY A 92 6.43 -9.60 11.08
N HIS A 93 5.57 -10.58 11.36
CA HIS A 93 5.47 -11.77 10.53
C HIS A 93 4.07 -12.37 10.58
N ALA A 94 3.74 -13.13 9.56
CA ALA A 94 2.50 -13.87 9.51
C ALA A 94 2.64 -15.11 8.62
N TYR A 95 1.92 -16.17 9.01
CA TYR A 95 1.69 -17.36 8.19
C TYR A 95 0.20 -17.39 7.88
N VAL A 96 -0.18 -17.39 6.63
CA VAL A 96 -1.59 -17.40 6.22
C VAL A 96 -1.83 -18.51 5.21
N PRO A 97 -2.60 -19.55 5.56
CA PRO A 97 -2.94 -20.62 4.64
C PRO A 97 -4.21 -20.29 3.86
N LEU A 98 -4.30 -20.83 2.67
CA LEU A 98 -5.54 -20.93 1.90
C LEU A 98 -5.49 -22.26 1.15
N ASP A 99 -6.33 -23.20 1.56
CA ASP A 99 -6.34 -24.58 1.07
C ASP A 99 -4.93 -25.20 1.13
N GLU A 100 -4.36 -25.58 -0.02
CA GLU A 100 -3.01 -26.16 -0.10
C GLU A 100 -1.89 -25.12 -0.15
N ALA A 101 -2.22 -23.85 -0.27
CA ALA A 101 -1.23 -22.78 -0.37
C ALA A 101 -0.88 -22.21 1.01
N LEU A 102 0.37 -21.85 1.19
CA LEU A 102 0.84 -21.19 2.41
C LEU A 102 1.64 -19.94 2.04
N SER A 103 1.24 -18.80 2.58
CA SER A 103 2.02 -17.56 2.50
C SER A 103 2.72 -17.31 3.82
N ARG A 104 4.01 -16.97 3.75
CA ARG A 104 4.80 -16.54 4.88
C ARG A 104 5.44 -15.20 4.54
N VAL A 105 5.21 -14.21 5.39
CA VAL A 105 5.75 -12.86 5.19
C VAL A 105 6.47 -12.45 6.47
N VAL A 106 7.67 -11.88 6.31
CA VAL A 106 8.44 -11.28 7.39
C VAL A 106 8.84 -9.89 6.96
N ILE A 107 8.58 -8.90 7.80
CA ILE A 107 8.89 -7.48 7.51
C ILE A 107 9.80 -6.95 8.58
N ASP A 108 10.84 -6.23 8.16
CA ASP A 108 11.75 -5.46 9.01
C ASP A 108 11.72 -4.00 8.58
N LEU A 109 11.26 -3.13 9.44
CA LEU A 109 11.19 -1.69 9.20
C LEU A 109 12.46 -0.99 9.72
N SER A 110 13.59 -1.39 9.19
CA SER A 110 14.90 -0.86 9.61
C SER A 110 15.15 0.57 9.16
#